data_0bb0dc58a4ba1e2794c5e6c4920bee44
#
_entry.id   0bb0dc58a4ba1e2794c5e6c4920bee44
#
_cell.length_a   1.000
_cell.length_b   1.000
_cell.length_c   1.000
_cell.angle_alpha   90.00
_cell.angle_beta   90.00
_cell.angle_gamma   90.00
#
_symmetry.space_group_name_H-M   'P 1'
#
loop_
_entity.id
_entity.type
_entity.pdbx_description
1 polymer ?
#
loop_
_entity_poly.entity_id
_entity_poly.type
_entity_poly.pdbx_seq_one_letter_code
_entity_poly.pdbx_strand_id
1 'polypeptide(L)'
;MAFRCPTAEVVGASEIKDYELLFRGSRNSAVATVEPLQGSSVPVLLWKLKSRDLQALDHYEGYPNFYRKELLPVELNEKTASAMVYIMNDGHPFGAPSDYYLNTILEGYHTSGFDTDFLERAVEKSIRLAQEQQETEPEQGTLFGPKWW
;
A
#
# COMPACT_ATOMS: atom_id res chain seq x y z
N MET A 1 6.47 5.19 -12.03
CA MET A 1 5.60 6.19 -12.70
C MET A 1 5.92 6.43 -14.16
N ALA A 2 7.19 6.45 -14.52
CA ALA A 2 7.58 6.83 -15.89
C ALA A 2 6.93 6.01 -16.99
N PHE A 3 6.75 4.72 -16.80
CA PHE A 3 6.11 3.87 -17.81
C PHE A 3 4.60 4.05 -17.87
N ARG A 4 3.95 4.17 -16.70
CA ARG A 4 2.49 4.25 -16.61
C ARG A 4 1.97 5.65 -16.82
N CYS A 5 2.73 6.63 -16.33
CA CYS A 5 2.32 8.02 -16.32
C CYS A 5 3.47 8.90 -16.79
N PRO A 6 3.77 8.89 -18.10
CA PRO A 6 4.92 9.63 -18.63
C PRO A 6 4.82 11.14 -18.44
N THR A 7 3.62 11.69 -18.20
CA THR A 7 3.44 13.12 -17.98
C THR A 7 3.30 13.48 -16.50
N ALA A 8 3.44 12.50 -15.60
CA ALA A 8 3.39 12.75 -14.16
C ALA A 8 4.65 13.49 -13.70
N GLU A 9 4.48 14.44 -12.78
CA GLU A 9 5.58 15.24 -12.26
C GLU A 9 5.62 15.14 -10.75
N VAL A 10 6.82 14.98 -10.20
CA VAL A 10 7.02 14.98 -8.75
C VAL A 10 6.80 16.39 -8.23
N VAL A 11 5.95 16.52 -7.23
CA VAL A 11 5.68 17.80 -6.57
C VAL A 11 6.51 17.93 -5.30
N GLY A 12 6.67 16.86 -4.55
CA GLY A 12 7.45 16.88 -3.32
C GLY A 12 7.17 15.67 -2.45
N ALA A 13 7.89 15.60 -1.33
CA ALA A 13 7.72 14.54 -0.34
C ALA A 13 6.88 15.08 0.82
N SER A 14 6.07 14.19 1.41
CA SER A 14 5.25 14.53 2.56
C SER A 14 4.99 13.25 3.36
N GLU A 15 4.01 13.28 4.24
CA GLU A 15 3.58 12.07 4.96
C GLU A 15 2.08 12.12 5.18
N ILE A 16 1.49 10.92 5.29
CA ILE A 16 0.09 10.76 5.66
C ILE A 16 0.06 10.43 7.14
N LYS A 17 -0.53 11.31 7.94
CA LYS A 17 -0.59 11.14 9.40
C LYS A 17 -1.74 10.24 9.79
N ASP A 18 -1.54 9.47 10.87
CA ASP A 18 -2.53 8.57 11.44
C ASP A 18 -2.90 7.42 10.50
N TYR A 19 -1.92 7.00 9.72
CA TYR A 19 -1.99 5.82 8.87
C TYR A 19 -0.70 5.01 9.00
N GLU A 20 -0.77 3.73 8.66
CA GLU A 20 0.41 2.87 8.59
C GLU A 20 0.47 2.17 7.25
N LEU A 21 1.68 1.81 6.84
CA LEU A 21 1.92 1.04 5.63
C LEU A 21 1.82 -0.45 5.95
N LEU A 22 1.04 -1.19 5.17
CA LEU A 22 0.91 -2.63 5.30
C LEU A 22 0.92 -3.29 3.92
N PHE A 23 1.10 -4.61 3.91
CA PHE A 23 1.08 -5.41 2.69
C PHE A 23 -0.04 -6.43 2.78
N ARG A 24 -0.91 -6.41 1.78
CA ARG A 24 -2.07 -7.30 1.69
C ARG A 24 -2.28 -7.75 0.26
N GLY A 25 -3.15 -8.72 0.06
CA GLY A 25 -3.57 -9.18 -1.25
C GLY A 25 -3.43 -10.66 -1.40
N SER A 26 -2.23 -11.18 -1.24
CA SER A 26 -1.98 -12.62 -1.19
C SER A 26 -0.80 -12.89 -0.27
N ARG A 27 -0.65 -14.14 0.16
CA ARG A 27 0.34 -14.49 1.17
C ARG A 27 1.78 -14.22 0.73
N ASN A 28 2.10 -14.51 -0.52
CA ASN A 28 3.48 -14.45 -1.02
C ASN A 28 3.70 -13.40 -2.10
N SER A 29 2.68 -12.63 -2.43
CA SER A 29 2.73 -11.60 -3.46
C SER A 29 1.87 -10.42 -3.05
N ALA A 30 1.96 -10.05 -1.78
CA ALA A 30 1.20 -8.94 -1.23
C ALA A 30 1.72 -7.62 -1.81
N VAL A 31 0.82 -6.65 -1.88
CA VAL A 31 1.15 -5.32 -2.38
C VAL A 31 0.81 -4.29 -1.30
N ALA A 32 1.37 -3.10 -1.45
CA ALA A 32 1.28 -2.05 -0.44
C ALA A 32 -0.10 -1.42 -0.37
N THR A 33 -0.53 -1.12 0.85
CA THR A 33 -1.70 -0.29 1.11
C THR A 33 -1.47 0.48 2.40
N VAL A 34 -2.33 1.43 2.71
CA VAL A 34 -2.28 2.16 3.98
C VAL A 34 -3.59 1.96 4.72
N GLU A 35 -3.51 1.89 6.04
CA GLU A 35 -4.66 1.68 6.91
C GLU A 35 -4.56 2.61 8.11
N PRO A 36 -5.69 3.05 8.66
CA PRO A 36 -5.67 3.97 9.80
C PRO A 36 -4.94 3.38 11.01
N LEU A 37 -4.06 4.18 11.60
CA LEU A 37 -3.42 3.85 12.87
C LEU A 37 -2.99 5.16 13.54
N GLN A 38 -3.70 5.53 14.58
CA GLN A 38 -3.45 6.77 15.31
C GLN A 38 -2.01 6.82 15.83
N GLY A 39 -1.34 7.93 15.59
CA GLY A 39 0.03 8.14 16.05
C GLY A 39 1.11 7.68 15.08
N SER A 40 0.74 6.98 14.02
CA SER A 40 1.68 6.56 12.98
C SER A 40 1.66 7.52 11.80
N SER A 41 2.62 7.40 10.90
CA SER A 41 2.62 8.17 9.66
C SER A 41 3.34 7.39 8.56
N VAL A 42 2.98 7.68 7.32
CA VAL A 42 3.54 7.00 6.15
C VAL A 42 4.21 8.03 5.26
N PRO A 43 5.49 7.87 4.93
CA PRO A 43 6.15 8.79 4.00
C PRO A 43 5.60 8.58 2.59
N VAL A 44 5.36 9.66 1.88
CA VAL A 44 4.78 9.62 0.54
C VAL A 44 5.47 10.60 -0.38
N LEU A 45 5.49 10.24 -1.66
CA LEU A 45 5.93 11.12 -2.72
C LEU A 45 4.69 11.58 -3.46
N LEU A 46 4.54 12.89 -3.57
CA LEU A 46 3.36 13.48 -4.20
C LEU A 46 3.63 13.76 -5.68
N TRP A 47 2.66 13.42 -6.51
CA TRP A 47 2.75 13.57 -7.96
C TRP A 47 1.61 14.41 -8.49
N LYS A 48 1.90 15.22 -9.48
CA LYS A 48 0.89 15.94 -10.24
C LYS A 48 0.56 15.11 -11.48
N LEU A 49 -0.71 14.80 -11.67
CA LEU A 49 -1.17 13.92 -12.74
C LEU A 49 -2.09 14.66 -13.70
N LYS A 50 -2.03 14.27 -14.96
CA LYS A 50 -3.03 14.68 -15.96
C LYS A 50 -4.11 13.61 -16.02
N SER A 51 -5.24 13.93 -16.64
CA SER A 51 -6.37 13.01 -16.72
C SER A 51 -6.00 11.66 -17.32
N ARG A 52 -5.17 11.64 -18.36
CA ARG A 52 -4.75 10.39 -18.99
C ARG A 52 -3.86 9.55 -18.08
N ASP A 53 -3.03 10.22 -17.26
CA ASP A 53 -2.21 9.51 -16.28
C ASP A 53 -3.08 8.83 -15.24
N LEU A 54 -4.14 9.52 -14.81
CA LEU A 54 -5.06 8.98 -13.83
C LEU A 54 -5.78 7.76 -14.38
N GLN A 55 -6.21 7.80 -15.64
CA GLN A 55 -6.86 6.65 -16.28
C GLN A 55 -5.93 5.45 -16.35
N ALA A 56 -4.66 5.68 -16.69
CA ALA A 56 -3.67 4.61 -16.76
C ALA A 56 -3.44 3.99 -15.37
N LEU A 57 -3.34 4.83 -14.33
CA LEU A 57 -3.19 4.34 -12.96
C LEU A 57 -4.42 3.58 -12.48
N ASP A 58 -5.62 4.09 -12.78
CA ASP A 58 -6.85 3.40 -12.39
C ASP A 58 -6.88 1.99 -12.96
N HIS A 59 -6.47 1.84 -14.20
CA HIS A 59 -6.41 0.52 -14.82
C HIS A 59 -5.37 -0.36 -14.16
N TYR A 60 -4.17 0.17 -13.94
CA TYR A 60 -3.07 -0.56 -13.33
C TYR A 60 -3.41 -1.01 -11.91
N GLU A 61 -4.04 -0.14 -11.12
CA GLU A 61 -4.36 -0.43 -9.73
C GLU A 61 -5.62 -1.28 -9.58
N GLY A 62 -6.35 -1.52 -10.67
CA GLY A 62 -7.60 -2.27 -10.61
C GLY A 62 -8.71 -1.51 -9.90
N TYR A 63 -8.76 -0.21 -10.10
CA TYR A 63 -9.80 0.64 -9.54
C TYR A 63 -11.11 0.42 -10.29
N PRO A 64 -12.25 0.33 -9.64
CA PRO A 64 -12.48 0.39 -8.20
C PRO A 64 -12.53 -0.97 -7.48
N ASN A 65 -12.23 -2.05 -8.19
CA ASN A 65 -12.46 -3.41 -7.67
C ASN A 65 -11.41 -3.85 -6.65
N PHE A 66 -10.14 -3.59 -6.91
CA PHE A 66 -9.06 -3.98 -6.01
C PHE A 66 -8.67 -2.86 -5.07
N TYR A 67 -8.49 -1.65 -5.61
CA TYR A 67 -8.22 -0.43 -4.82
C TYR A 67 -9.38 0.54 -4.97
N ARG A 68 -9.64 1.29 -3.89
CA ARG A 68 -10.51 2.45 -3.92
C ARG A 68 -9.68 3.72 -3.83
N LYS A 69 -10.29 4.86 -4.03
CA LYS A 69 -9.62 6.16 -3.89
C LYS A 69 -10.15 6.89 -2.68
N GLU A 70 -9.23 7.51 -1.92
CA GLU A 70 -9.61 8.40 -0.83
C GLU A 70 -8.78 9.67 -0.91
N LEU A 71 -9.37 10.77 -0.47
CA LEU A 71 -8.66 12.04 -0.36
C LEU A 71 -8.20 12.20 1.08
N LEU A 72 -6.89 12.32 1.26
CA LEU A 72 -6.28 12.43 2.58
C LEU A 72 -5.50 13.73 2.67
N PRO A 73 -5.50 14.39 3.84
CA PRO A 73 -4.74 15.62 4.01
C PRO A 73 -3.24 15.31 4.08
N VAL A 74 -2.46 16.13 3.38
CA VAL A 74 -1.00 16.07 3.42
C VAL A 74 -0.50 17.49 3.50
N GLU A 75 0.73 17.67 4.01
CA GLU A 75 1.35 18.98 4.03
C GLU A 75 2.32 19.09 2.87
N LEU A 76 2.22 20.20 2.15
CA LEU A 76 3.09 20.49 1.02
C LEU A 76 3.44 21.98 1.06
N ASN A 77 4.73 22.31 1.18
CA ASN A 77 5.20 23.71 1.26
C ASN A 77 4.49 24.47 2.37
N GLU A 78 4.36 23.85 3.55
CA GLU A 78 3.75 24.42 4.76
C GLU A 78 2.24 24.70 4.62
N LYS A 79 1.61 24.10 3.64
CA LYS A 79 0.16 24.21 3.45
C LYS A 79 -0.45 22.82 3.43
N THR A 80 -1.68 22.73 3.92
CA THR A 80 -2.42 21.48 3.87
C THR A 80 -3.10 21.35 2.51
N ALA A 81 -2.91 20.21 1.88
CA ALA A 81 -3.56 19.89 0.60
C ALA A 81 -4.22 18.53 0.71
N SER A 82 -5.18 18.26 -0.19
CA SER A 82 -5.81 16.95 -0.27
C SER A 82 -5.12 16.15 -1.37
N ALA A 83 -4.62 14.98 -1.03
CA ALA A 83 -3.99 14.08 -1.98
C ALA A 83 -4.87 12.85 -2.19
N MET A 84 -4.99 12.41 -3.44
CA MET A 84 -5.70 11.17 -3.77
C MET A 84 -4.77 9.99 -3.51
N VAL A 85 -5.25 9.00 -2.77
CA VAL A 85 -4.48 7.82 -2.41
C VAL A 85 -5.29 6.59 -2.81
N TYR A 86 -4.63 5.63 -3.45
CA TYR A 86 -5.24 4.33 -3.68
C TYR A 86 -5.10 3.51 -2.41
N ILE A 87 -6.22 3.02 -1.92
CA ILE A 87 -6.27 2.19 -0.70
C ILE A 87 -6.96 0.89 -1.05
N MET A 88 -6.35 -0.22 -0.66
CA MET A 88 -6.90 -1.53 -0.97
C MET A 88 -8.26 -1.74 -0.31
N ASN A 89 -9.19 -2.30 -1.05
CA ASN A 89 -10.52 -2.63 -0.51
C ASN A 89 -10.39 -3.70 0.57
N ASP A 90 -11.34 -3.70 1.50
CA ASP A 90 -11.31 -4.61 2.64
C ASP A 90 -11.44 -6.06 2.21
N GLY A 91 -10.97 -6.97 3.06
CA GLY A 91 -11.17 -8.40 2.88
C GLY A 91 -9.96 -9.16 2.33
N HIS A 92 -8.89 -8.46 1.98
CA HIS A 92 -7.68 -9.13 1.49
C HIS A 92 -6.78 -9.52 2.67
N PRO A 93 -6.14 -10.70 2.62
CA PRO A 93 -5.27 -11.14 3.70
C PRO A 93 -3.97 -10.36 3.73
N PHE A 94 -3.34 -10.35 4.90
CA PHE A 94 -1.96 -9.87 5.02
C PHE A 94 -1.02 -10.86 4.35
N GLY A 95 0.13 -10.38 3.89
CA GLY A 95 1.12 -11.24 3.28
C GLY A 95 2.47 -10.57 3.14
N ALA A 96 3.41 -11.32 2.57
CA ALA A 96 4.74 -10.82 2.27
C ALA A 96 4.78 -10.36 0.82
N PRO A 97 5.40 -9.20 0.54
CA PRO A 97 5.61 -8.79 -0.85
C PRO A 97 6.63 -9.71 -1.53
N SER A 98 6.54 -9.84 -2.84
CA SER A 98 7.56 -10.54 -3.60
C SER A 98 8.86 -9.73 -3.55
N ASP A 99 9.99 -10.40 -3.76
CA ASP A 99 11.29 -9.72 -3.77
C ASP A 99 11.36 -8.64 -4.83
N TYR A 100 10.84 -8.92 -6.01
CA TYR A 100 10.82 -7.95 -7.09
C TYR A 100 10.04 -6.69 -6.71
N TYR A 101 8.84 -6.87 -6.16
CA TYR A 101 7.98 -5.76 -5.76
C TYR A 101 8.62 -4.95 -4.63
N LEU A 102 9.16 -5.65 -3.63
CA LEU A 102 9.81 -4.99 -2.50
C LEU A 102 11.04 -4.20 -2.93
N ASN A 103 11.85 -4.76 -3.82
CA ASN A 103 13.03 -4.05 -4.33
C ASN A 103 12.65 -2.79 -5.09
N THR A 104 11.54 -2.80 -5.81
CA THR A 104 11.05 -1.62 -6.51
C THR A 104 10.70 -0.50 -5.53
N ILE A 105 10.01 -0.85 -4.43
CA ILE A 105 9.67 0.14 -3.39
C ILE A 105 10.94 0.63 -2.69
N LEU A 106 11.87 -0.28 -2.42
CA LEU A 106 13.13 0.06 -1.75
C LEU A 106 13.92 1.07 -2.57
N GLU A 107 13.99 0.89 -3.88
CA GLU A 107 14.63 1.86 -4.76
C GLU A 107 13.95 3.22 -4.69
N GLY A 108 12.61 3.24 -4.65
CA GLY A 108 11.86 4.47 -4.51
C GLY A 108 12.16 5.19 -3.19
N TYR A 109 12.28 4.43 -2.10
CA TYR A 109 12.63 4.98 -0.80
C TYR A 109 14.05 5.59 -0.83
N HIS A 110 15.00 4.88 -1.41
CA HIS A 110 16.36 5.40 -1.56
C HIS A 110 16.39 6.69 -2.37
N THR A 111 15.74 6.70 -3.51
CA THR A 111 15.72 7.86 -4.41
C THR A 111 15.05 9.06 -3.74
N SER A 112 14.03 8.83 -2.94
CA SER A 112 13.29 9.90 -2.26
C SER A 112 13.91 10.31 -0.93
N GLY A 113 14.93 9.60 -0.46
CA GLY A 113 15.56 9.89 0.83
C GLY A 113 14.74 9.44 2.02
N PHE A 114 13.83 8.50 1.84
CA PHE A 114 13.00 7.97 2.93
C PHE A 114 13.78 6.91 3.73
N ASP A 115 13.41 6.78 5.02
CA ASP A 115 14.02 5.80 5.91
C ASP A 115 13.58 4.38 5.52
N THR A 116 14.54 3.56 5.08
CA THR A 116 14.25 2.19 4.66
C THR A 116 13.86 1.28 5.82
N ASP A 117 14.24 1.63 7.06
CA ASP A 117 13.83 0.88 8.23
C ASP A 117 12.31 0.91 8.41
N PHE A 118 11.69 2.01 8.01
CA PHE A 118 10.23 2.13 8.02
C PHE A 118 9.60 1.05 7.14
N LEU A 119 10.15 0.86 5.95
CA LEU A 119 9.66 -0.14 5.00
C LEU A 119 9.86 -1.56 5.56
N GLU A 120 11.02 -1.83 6.13
CA GLU A 120 11.32 -3.14 6.73
C GLU A 120 10.35 -3.47 7.85
N ARG A 121 10.05 -2.50 8.72
CA ARG A 121 9.10 -2.70 9.81
C ARG A 121 7.70 -2.99 9.30
N ALA A 122 7.30 -2.33 8.21
CA ALA A 122 6.00 -2.58 7.60
C ALA A 122 5.90 -4.00 7.05
N VAL A 123 6.96 -4.49 6.40
CA VAL A 123 7.02 -5.87 5.90
C VAL A 123 6.94 -6.87 7.05
N GLU A 124 7.75 -6.67 8.09
CA GLU A 124 7.78 -7.56 9.24
C GLU A 124 6.44 -7.64 9.94
N LYS A 125 5.79 -6.49 10.13
CA LYS A 125 4.48 -6.44 10.76
C LYS A 125 3.44 -7.18 9.91
N SER A 126 3.47 -6.99 8.60
CA SER A 126 2.52 -7.64 7.69
C SER A 126 2.68 -9.16 7.70
N ILE A 127 3.92 -9.64 7.73
CA ILE A 127 4.22 -11.08 7.81
C ILE A 127 3.72 -11.63 9.14
N ARG A 128 3.95 -10.93 10.24
CA ARG A 128 3.48 -11.36 11.56
C ARG A 128 1.95 -11.42 11.59
N LEU A 129 1.28 -10.41 11.05
CA LEU A 129 -0.18 -10.39 11.01
C LEU A 129 -0.73 -11.50 10.12
N ALA A 130 -0.03 -11.83 9.03
CA ALA A 130 -0.42 -12.94 8.17
C ALA A 130 -0.33 -14.26 8.93
N GLN A 131 0.69 -14.45 9.74
CA GLN A 131 0.85 -15.65 10.57
C GLN A 131 -0.25 -15.73 11.61
N GLU A 132 -0.59 -14.62 12.25
CA GLU A 132 -1.68 -14.57 13.22
C GLU A 132 -3.02 -14.90 12.59
N GLN A 133 -3.28 -14.41 11.38
CA GLN A 133 -4.50 -14.75 10.64
C GLN A 133 -4.58 -16.25 10.36
N GLN A 134 -3.44 -16.84 10.00
CA GLN A 134 -3.36 -18.27 9.73
C GLN A 134 -3.67 -19.10 10.97
N GLU A 135 -3.14 -18.66 12.12
CA GLU A 135 -3.32 -19.37 13.39
C GLU A 135 -4.74 -19.25 13.93
N THR A 136 -5.39 -18.09 13.68
CA THR A 136 -6.73 -17.83 14.19
C THR A 136 -7.82 -18.28 13.24
N GLU A 137 -7.49 -18.62 11.98
CA GLU A 137 -8.46 -19.20 11.09
C GLU A 137 -8.93 -20.52 11.65
N PRO A 138 -10.25 -20.71 11.78
CA PRO A 138 -10.74 -21.96 12.29
C PRO A 138 -10.28 -23.09 11.39
N GLU A 139 -10.05 -24.22 11.96
CA GLU A 139 -9.63 -25.39 11.22
C GLU A 139 -10.77 -25.99 10.41
N GLN A 140 -11.68 -25.16 10.06
CA GLN A 140 -12.83 -25.52 9.25
C GLN A 140 -12.40 -26.06 7.90
N GLY A 141 -11.28 -25.65 7.44
CA GLY A 141 -10.72 -26.21 6.23
C GLY A 141 -10.30 -27.64 6.39
N THR A 142 -10.12 -28.09 7.61
CA THR A 142 -9.74 -29.46 7.89
C THR A 142 -10.90 -30.28 8.37
N LEU A 143 -11.92 -29.65 8.76
CA LEU A 143 -13.11 -30.35 9.22
C LEU A 143 -14.00 -30.66 8.07
N PHE A 144 -14.10 -30.52 8.08
CA PHE A 144 -14.58 -30.21 7.32
C PHE A 144 -14.42 -30.42 6.59
N GLY A 145 -14.25 -30.61 6.93
CA GLY A 145 -13.87 -30.37 6.51
C GLY A 145 -13.94 -30.65 5.87
N PRO A 146 -14.21 -31.24 5.86
CA PRO A 146 -14.02 -31.07 5.25
C PRO A 146 -14.36 -31.10 4.50
N LYS A 147 -14.47 -30.77 4.49
CA LYS A 147 -14.60 -30.06 4.18
C LYS A 147 -14.74 -29.94 3.41
N TRP A 148 -15.01 -30.66 3.20
CA TRP A 148 -15.05 -29.89 2.86
C TRP A 148 -14.98 -29.68 2.11
N TRP A 149 -14.99 -29.90 1.91
CA TRP A 149 -14.83 -29.05 1.68
C TRP A 149 -14.83 -28.88 1.05
#